data_8bef63a7fd4273e91897c05dc3ce1b92
#
_entry.id   8bef63a7fd4273e91897c05dc3ce1b92
#
_cell.length_a   1.000
_cell.length_b   1.000
_cell.length_c   1.000
_cell.angle_alpha   90.00
_cell.angle_beta   90.00
_cell.angle_gamma   90.00
#
_symmetry.space_group_name_H-M   'P 1'
#
loop_
_entity.id
_entity.type
_entity.pdbx_description
1 polymer ?
#
loop_
_entity_poly.entity_id
_entity_poly.type
_entity_poly.pdbx_seq_one_letter_code
_entity_poly.pdbx_strand_id
1 'polypeptide(L)'
;MSARDSILARIREALRAGGARHLPESEDQPSDRVTGVRRVLPKVPNDFSGQVALFAERSEVLKTEFLPCSDESAASAQLKIVSDREKWESVALPADDRIRTLLSTLAVAKLEVSRSTAKTDLEKVSAGITGCDALIAQTGSVLLTAQSAGGRALSVLPVHHVVIATSAQLVADLPAAFEVLEHKYAPNFPSFMTFITGPSRTGDIERVLVLGAHGPRKLTVILIGGEGTSAGDGTSKVM
;
A
#
# COMPACT_ATOMS: atom_id res chain seq x y z
N MET A 1 -31.74 13.54 -30.02
CA MET A 1 -31.08 12.71 -28.99
C MET A 1 -29.59 12.95 -29.09
N SER A 2 -28.95 13.24 -27.95
CA SER A 2 -27.50 13.46 -27.95
C SER A 2 -26.77 12.11 -28.12
N ALA A 3 -25.51 12.14 -28.61
CA ALA A 3 -24.68 10.93 -28.68
C ALA A 3 -24.57 10.21 -27.33
N ARG A 4 -24.56 10.97 -26.22
CA ARG A 4 -24.58 10.45 -24.86
C ARG A 4 -25.85 9.66 -24.58
N ASP A 5 -27.02 10.17 -24.96
CA ASP A 5 -28.30 9.50 -24.70
C ASP A 5 -28.41 8.20 -25.47
N SER A 6 -27.90 8.18 -26.70
CA SER A 6 -27.84 6.97 -27.53
C SER A 6 -26.94 5.90 -26.92
N ILE A 7 -25.76 6.27 -26.40
CA ILE A 7 -24.85 5.34 -25.73
C ILE A 7 -25.47 4.78 -24.47
N LEU A 8 -26.06 5.63 -23.63
CA LEU A 8 -26.73 5.21 -22.38
C LEU A 8 -27.93 4.31 -22.67
N ALA A 9 -28.71 4.58 -23.73
CA ALA A 9 -29.82 3.73 -24.14
C ALA A 9 -29.33 2.32 -24.54
N ARG A 10 -28.29 2.21 -25.35
CA ARG A 10 -27.67 0.94 -25.76
C ARG A 10 -27.12 0.15 -24.56
N ILE A 11 -26.49 0.82 -23.60
CA ILE A 11 -26.00 0.16 -22.37
C ILE A 11 -27.19 -0.39 -21.57
N ARG A 12 -28.25 0.39 -21.37
CA ARG A 12 -29.45 -0.05 -20.65
C ARG A 12 -30.14 -1.21 -21.35
N GLU A 13 -30.20 -1.19 -22.67
CA GLU A 13 -30.75 -2.27 -23.49
C GLU A 13 -29.92 -3.55 -23.36
N ALA A 14 -28.58 -3.43 -23.45
CA ALA A 14 -27.69 -4.57 -23.28
C ALA A 14 -27.76 -5.17 -21.86
N LEU A 15 -27.93 -4.34 -20.83
CA LEU A 15 -28.12 -4.81 -19.45
C LEU A 15 -29.48 -5.48 -19.24
N ARG A 16 -30.52 -5.09 -20.01
CA ARG A 16 -31.85 -5.73 -19.98
C ARG A 16 -31.88 -7.00 -20.81
N ALA A 17 -31.23 -7.00 -21.99
CA ALA A 17 -31.14 -8.14 -22.90
C ALA A 17 -30.16 -9.22 -22.43
N GLY A 18 -29.17 -8.85 -21.64
CA GLY A 18 -28.39 -9.78 -20.86
C GLY A 18 -29.24 -10.35 -19.74
N GLY A 19 -30.24 -11.20 -20.14
CA GLY A 19 -30.91 -12.05 -19.19
C GLY A 19 -29.86 -12.68 -18.29
N ALA A 20 -30.12 -12.66 -17.00
CA ALA A 20 -29.26 -13.22 -15.98
C ALA A 20 -28.59 -14.48 -16.56
N ARG A 21 -27.29 -14.38 -16.87
CA ARG A 21 -26.50 -15.58 -16.89
C ARG A 21 -26.68 -16.11 -15.49
N HIS A 22 -27.53 -17.12 -15.37
CA HIS A 22 -27.53 -17.97 -14.21
C HIS A 22 -26.07 -18.38 -14.03
N LEU A 23 -25.35 -17.64 -13.22
CA LEU A 23 -24.28 -18.26 -12.45
C LEU A 23 -25.05 -19.38 -11.73
N PRO A 24 -24.72 -20.64 -11.95
CA PRO A 24 -25.38 -21.71 -11.20
C PRO A 24 -25.31 -21.28 -9.74
N GLU A 25 -26.49 -21.19 -9.11
CA GLU A 25 -26.53 -21.06 -7.66
C GLU A 25 -25.61 -22.15 -7.15
N SER A 26 -24.46 -21.75 -6.64
CA SER A 26 -23.60 -22.66 -5.92
C SER A 26 -24.37 -22.98 -4.66
N GLU A 27 -25.11 -24.10 -4.69
CA GLU A 27 -25.46 -24.78 -3.45
C GLU A 27 -24.20 -24.77 -2.58
N ASP A 28 -24.36 -24.34 -1.35
CA ASP A 28 -23.35 -24.30 -0.29
C ASP A 28 -22.58 -25.64 -0.20
N GLN A 29 -21.63 -25.83 -1.08
CA GLN A 29 -20.57 -26.79 -0.90
C GLN A 29 -19.30 -25.99 -0.66
N PRO A 30 -18.62 -26.20 0.47
CA PRO A 30 -17.30 -25.63 0.69
C PRO A 30 -16.46 -25.96 -0.53
N SER A 31 -15.82 -24.96 -1.10
CA SER A 31 -15.15 -25.00 -2.41
C SER A 31 -13.90 -25.91 -2.38
N ASP A 32 -14.09 -27.21 -2.20
CA ASP A 32 -13.09 -28.24 -2.43
C ASP A 32 -12.77 -28.43 -3.92
N ARG A 33 -13.38 -27.67 -4.83
CA ARG A 33 -13.17 -27.80 -6.28
C ARG A 33 -11.89 -27.16 -6.80
N VAL A 34 -11.06 -26.58 -5.97
CA VAL A 34 -9.69 -26.19 -6.35
C VAL A 34 -8.66 -27.15 -5.72
N THR A 35 -8.99 -28.43 -5.69
CA THR A 35 -8.05 -29.50 -5.37
C THR A 35 -7.07 -29.66 -6.53
N GLY A 36 -6.04 -28.85 -6.57
CA GLY A 36 -5.01 -28.89 -7.60
C GLY A 36 -4.21 -27.61 -7.73
N VAL A 37 -4.75 -26.47 -7.31
CA VAL A 37 -3.96 -25.25 -7.24
C VAL A 37 -3.11 -25.32 -5.98
N ARG A 38 -1.83 -25.62 -6.14
CA ARG A 38 -0.84 -25.47 -5.08
C ARG A 38 -0.97 -24.04 -4.54
N ARG A 39 -1.38 -23.88 -3.29
CA ARG A 39 -1.32 -22.58 -2.63
C ARG A 39 0.14 -22.14 -2.62
N VAL A 40 0.46 -21.18 -3.48
CA VAL A 40 1.83 -20.64 -3.60
C VAL A 40 2.11 -19.66 -2.45
N LEU A 41 1.05 -19.14 -1.82
CA LEU A 41 1.17 -18.21 -0.70
C LEU A 41 1.56 -18.93 0.59
N PRO A 42 2.44 -18.33 1.42
CA PRO A 42 2.86 -18.91 2.67
C PRO A 42 1.70 -19.03 3.67
N LYS A 43 1.84 -19.94 4.62
CA LYS A 43 0.96 -19.97 5.78
C LYS A 43 1.22 -18.73 6.62
N VAL A 44 0.15 -18.11 7.11
CA VAL A 44 0.22 -16.93 7.95
C VAL A 44 0.28 -17.38 9.42
N PRO A 45 1.24 -16.89 10.21
CA PRO A 45 1.25 -17.07 11.65
C PRO A 45 0.04 -16.43 12.31
N ASN A 46 -0.43 -17.02 13.42
CA ASN A 46 -1.59 -16.49 14.14
C ASN A 46 -1.22 -15.33 15.10
N ASP A 47 0.04 -15.24 15.48
CA ASP A 47 0.56 -14.22 16.38
C ASP A 47 1.06 -13.00 15.64
N PHE A 48 0.97 -11.83 16.26
CA PHE A 48 1.39 -10.55 15.69
C PHE A 48 2.88 -10.54 15.30
N SER A 49 3.76 -11.05 16.16
CA SER A 49 5.19 -11.08 15.89
C SER A 49 5.52 -11.90 14.65
N GLY A 50 4.89 -13.07 14.49
CA GLY A 50 5.02 -13.89 13.29
C GLY A 50 4.48 -13.21 12.03
N GLN A 51 3.40 -12.44 12.13
CA GLN A 51 2.87 -11.67 11.00
C GLN A 51 3.82 -10.53 10.62
N VAL A 52 4.43 -9.83 11.59
CA VAL A 52 5.47 -8.82 11.33
C VAL A 52 6.68 -9.45 10.64
N ALA A 53 7.15 -10.59 11.12
CA ALA A 53 8.27 -11.32 10.52
C ALA A 53 7.96 -11.75 9.07
N LEU A 54 6.75 -12.26 8.83
CA LEU A 54 6.30 -12.64 7.49
C LEU A 54 6.22 -11.42 6.56
N PHE A 55 5.68 -10.28 7.05
CA PHE A 55 5.64 -9.05 6.26
C PHE A 55 7.06 -8.57 5.92
N ALA A 56 7.99 -8.66 6.87
CA ALA A 56 9.40 -8.32 6.64
C ALA A 56 10.03 -9.20 5.55
N GLU A 57 9.86 -10.52 5.64
CA GLU A 57 10.34 -11.48 4.63
C GLU A 57 9.78 -11.16 3.23
N ARG A 58 8.48 -10.90 3.13
CA ARG A 58 7.85 -10.54 1.86
C ARG A 58 8.36 -9.21 1.32
N SER A 59 8.54 -8.23 2.19
CA SER A 59 9.07 -6.92 1.85
C SER A 59 10.47 -7.01 1.23
N GLU A 60 11.34 -7.85 1.79
CA GLU A 60 12.68 -8.10 1.24
C GLU A 60 12.64 -8.65 -0.19
N VAL A 61 11.81 -9.67 -0.43
CA VAL A 61 11.62 -10.26 -1.77
C VAL A 61 11.09 -9.21 -2.75
N LEU A 62 10.19 -8.35 -2.31
CA LEU A 62 9.56 -7.30 -3.10
C LEU A 62 10.48 -6.08 -3.30
N LYS A 63 11.60 -5.98 -2.57
CA LYS A 63 12.46 -4.79 -2.52
C LYS A 63 11.75 -3.58 -1.92
N THR A 64 10.84 -3.82 -1.01
CA THR A 64 10.24 -2.82 -0.13
C THR A 64 11.12 -2.69 1.10
N GLU A 65 11.47 -1.46 1.48
CA GLU A 65 12.13 -1.21 2.75
C GLU A 65 11.07 -1.24 3.86
N PHE A 66 11.23 -2.14 4.82
CA PHE A 66 10.32 -2.28 5.95
C PHE A 66 11.03 -1.91 7.25
N LEU A 67 10.47 -0.95 7.99
CA LEU A 67 11.03 -0.36 9.21
C LEU A 67 10.02 -0.50 10.36
N PRO A 68 10.05 -1.60 11.12
CA PRO A 68 9.28 -1.70 12.34
C PRO A 68 9.87 -0.79 13.42
N CYS A 69 9.01 -0.03 14.09
CA CYS A 69 9.35 0.95 15.12
C CYS A 69 8.53 0.66 16.39
N SER A 70 9.12 0.85 17.56
CA SER A 70 8.43 0.67 18.83
C SER A 70 7.31 1.70 19.03
N ASP A 71 7.56 2.94 18.63
CA ASP A 71 6.70 4.09 18.87
C ASP A 71 6.88 5.20 17.82
N GLU A 72 6.17 6.30 17.97
CA GLU A 72 6.23 7.45 17.06
C GLU A 72 7.58 8.18 17.08
N SER A 73 8.28 8.17 18.22
CA SER A 73 9.62 8.78 18.34
C SER A 73 10.63 8.01 17.49
N ALA A 74 10.62 6.68 17.59
CA ALA A 74 11.43 5.80 16.76
C ALA A 74 11.09 5.95 15.27
N ALA A 75 9.79 6.06 14.94
CA ALA A 75 9.35 6.29 13.56
C ALA A 75 9.84 7.63 13.00
N SER A 76 9.78 8.72 13.80
CA SER A 76 10.31 10.02 13.41
C SER A 76 11.82 9.98 13.21
N ALA A 77 12.56 9.26 14.05
CA ALA A 77 14.01 9.07 13.90
C ALA A 77 14.33 8.29 12.61
N GLN A 78 13.59 7.23 12.32
CA GLN A 78 13.76 6.47 11.07
C GLN A 78 13.42 7.31 9.84
N LEU A 79 12.36 8.11 9.87
CA LEU A 79 12.03 9.05 8.78
C LEU A 79 13.18 10.03 8.53
N LYS A 80 13.82 10.51 9.60
CA LYS A 80 14.99 11.40 9.46
C LYS A 80 16.17 10.67 8.80
N ILE A 81 16.48 9.45 9.23
CA ILE A 81 17.54 8.63 8.64
C ILE A 81 17.28 8.39 7.15
N VAL A 82 16.05 8.02 6.79
CA VAL A 82 15.65 7.80 5.39
C VAL A 82 15.76 9.11 4.60
N SER A 83 15.27 10.22 5.15
CA SER A 83 15.32 11.54 4.52
C SER A 83 16.77 11.97 4.22
N ASP A 84 17.67 11.82 5.21
CA ASP A 84 19.08 12.20 5.09
C ASP A 84 19.81 11.29 4.06
N ARG A 85 19.55 9.98 4.11
CA ARG A 85 20.12 8.99 3.18
C ARG A 85 19.67 9.24 1.73
N GLU A 86 18.39 9.52 1.54
CA GLU A 86 17.78 9.74 0.23
C GLU A 86 17.92 11.20 -0.24
N LYS A 87 18.46 12.07 0.60
CA LYS A 87 18.66 13.50 0.32
C LYS A 87 17.36 14.20 -0.08
N TRP A 88 16.31 14.01 0.73
CA TRP A 88 15.04 14.66 0.44
C TRP A 88 15.16 16.18 0.59
N GLU A 89 14.67 16.90 -0.41
CA GLU A 89 14.54 18.36 -0.39
C GLU A 89 13.11 18.78 -0.06
N SER A 90 12.15 17.96 -0.49
CA SER A 90 10.72 18.21 -0.26
C SER A 90 9.93 16.91 -0.14
N VAL A 91 8.85 16.97 0.64
CA VAL A 91 7.90 15.86 0.79
C VAL A 91 6.47 16.35 0.60
N ALA A 92 5.62 15.50 0.03
CA ALA A 92 4.19 15.74 -0.02
C ALA A 92 3.48 14.81 0.98
N LEU A 93 2.44 15.30 1.64
CA LEU A 93 1.70 14.58 2.67
C LEU A 93 0.21 14.95 2.62
N PRO A 94 -0.69 14.05 3.09
CA PRO A 94 -2.11 14.39 3.26
C PRO A 94 -2.32 15.38 4.41
N ALA A 95 -3.51 15.96 4.49
CA ALA A 95 -3.95 16.75 5.64
C ALA A 95 -4.22 15.83 6.84
N ASP A 96 -3.15 15.28 7.43
CA ASP A 96 -3.16 14.34 8.55
C ASP A 96 -2.22 14.84 9.64
N ASP A 97 -2.78 15.12 10.83
CA ASP A 97 -2.03 15.69 11.96
C ASP A 97 -0.96 14.75 12.50
N ARG A 98 -1.21 13.44 12.47
CA ARG A 98 -0.24 12.44 12.91
C ARG A 98 0.97 12.41 11.99
N ILE A 99 0.74 12.34 10.68
CA ILE A 99 1.82 12.37 9.68
C ILE A 99 2.59 13.69 9.79
N ARG A 100 1.88 14.81 9.96
CA ARG A 100 2.51 16.12 10.15
C ARG A 100 3.41 16.16 11.38
N THR A 101 2.97 15.58 12.49
CA THR A 101 3.74 15.48 13.73
C THR A 101 4.99 14.63 13.55
N LEU A 102 4.88 13.44 12.92
CA LEU A 102 6.02 12.57 12.62
C LEU A 102 7.08 13.25 11.75
N LEU A 103 6.66 14.11 10.83
CA LEU A 103 7.56 14.85 9.94
C LEU A 103 8.05 16.17 10.54
N SER A 104 7.65 16.55 11.75
CA SER A 104 7.99 17.86 12.34
C SER A 104 9.50 18.07 12.51
N THR A 105 10.25 17.01 12.77
CA THR A 105 11.69 17.02 12.95
C THR A 105 12.48 17.11 11.64
N LEU A 106 11.84 16.91 10.48
CA LEU A 106 12.51 16.98 9.18
C LEU A 106 12.66 18.42 8.71
N ALA A 107 13.89 18.80 8.38
CA ALA A 107 14.22 20.11 7.82
C ALA A 107 14.05 20.14 6.28
N VAL A 108 12.91 19.70 5.79
CA VAL A 108 12.56 19.66 4.36
C VAL A 108 11.31 20.46 4.07
N ALA A 109 11.15 20.92 2.82
CA ALA A 109 9.92 21.57 2.41
C ALA A 109 8.74 20.59 2.45
N LYS A 110 7.60 21.01 2.98
CA LYS A 110 6.40 20.17 3.15
C LYS A 110 5.25 20.71 2.31
N LEU A 111 4.75 19.89 1.38
CA LEU A 111 3.60 20.19 0.54
C LEU A 111 2.40 19.39 1.06
N GLU A 112 1.45 20.06 1.70
CA GLU A 112 0.19 19.43 2.08
C GLU A 112 -0.72 19.33 0.86
N VAL A 113 -1.17 18.12 0.55
CA VAL A 113 -1.93 17.82 -0.67
C VAL A 113 -3.40 18.18 -0.47
N SER A 114 -3.94 18.93 -1.42
CA SER A 114 -5.34 19.29 -1.51
C SER A 114 -5.92 18.94 -2.87
N ARG A 115 -7.22 19.15 -3.07
CA ARG A 115 -7.88 18.97 -4.38
C ARG A 115 -7.33 19.90 -5.46
N SER A 116 -6.74 21.02 -5.09
CA SER A 116 -6.14 22.01 -6.00
C SER A 116 -4.66 21.80 -6.26
N THR A 117 -4.02 20.84 -5.59
CA THR A 117 -2.59 20.55 -5.79
C THR A 117 -2.35 20.01 -7.19
N ALA A 118 -1.48 20.70 -7.94
CA ALA A 118 -1.16 20.29 -9.29
C ALA A 118 -0.34 18.99 -9.32
N LYS A 119 -0.60 18.14 -10.31
CA LYS A 119 0.15 16.87 -10.44
C LYS A 119 1.65 17.12 -10.66
N THR A 120 1.99 18.17 -11.41
CA THR A 120 3.36 18.60 -11.67
C THR A 120 4.13 18.97 -10.40
N ASP A 121 3.45 19.39 -9.34
CA ASP A 121 4.10 19.67 -8.05
C ASP A 121 4.40 18.38 -7.30
N LEU A 122 3.52 17.38 -7.41
CA LEU A 122 3.74 16.04 -6.82
C LEU A 122 4.84 15.25 -7.54
N GLU A 123 5.05 15.48 -8.83
CA GLU A 123 6.13 14.86 -9.58
C GLU A 123 7.52 15.39 -9.20
N LYS A 124 7.59 16.60 -8.62
CA LYS A 124 8.85 17.25 -8.22
C LYS A 124 9.28 16.96 -6.80
N VAL A 125 8.36 16.47 -5.94
CA VAL A 125 8.74 16.18 -4.56
C VAL A 125 9.61 14.93 -4.46
N SER A 126 10.53 14.92 -3.51
CA SER A 126 11.44 13.81 -3.26
C SER A 126 10.69 12.56 -2.77
N ALA A 127 9.66 12.75 -1.93
CA ALA A 127 8.86 11.65 -1.41
C ALA A 127 7.40 12.04 -1.20
N GLY A 128 6.50 11.06 -1.40
CA GLY A 128 5.10 11.12 -0.99
C GLY A 128 4.87 10.27 0.25
N ILE A 129 4.33 10.88 1.29
CA ILE A 129 4.06 10.21 2.58
C ILE A 129 2.56 9.96 2.66
N THR A 130 2.15 8.73 2.95
CA THR A 130 0.72 8.37 3.11
C THR A 130 0.49 7.55 4.36
N GLY A 131 -0.73 7.51 4.85
CA GLY A 131 -1.20 6.41 5.68
C GLY A 131 -1.55 5.19 4.82
N CYS A 132 -2.20 4.20 5.43
CA CYS A 132 -2.79 3.05 4.74
C CYS A 132 -4.08 2.60 5.45
N ASP A 133 -4.82 1.71 4.81
CA ASP A 133 -5.95 1.03 5.44
C ASP A 133 -5.52 -0.28 6.09
N ALA A 134 -4.63 -1.03 5.43
CA ALA A 134 -4.02 -2.23 5.99
C ALA A 134 -2.65 -2.55 5.39
N LEU A 135 -1.84 -3.28 6.14
CA LEU A 135 -0.67 -4.03 5.69
C LEU A 135 -1.03 -5.51 5.68
N ILE A 136 -0.72 -6.24 4.60
CA ILE A 136 -1.08 -7.64 4.43
C ILE A 136 0.16 -8.51 4.58
N ALA A 137 0.25 -9.24 5.71
CA ALA A 137 1.43 -10.03 6.06
C ALA A 137 1.75 -11.09 5.00
N GLN A 138 0.75 -11.80 4.52
CA GLN A 138 0.92 -12.92 3.58
C GLN A 138 1.58 -12.52 2.26
N THR A 139 1.29 -11.31 1.78
CA THR A 139 1.73 -10.84 0.46
C THR A 139 2.78 -9.74 0.49
N GLY A 140 3.02 -9.12 1.66
CA GLY A 140 3.85 -7.91 1.77
C GLY A 140 3.23 -6.70 1.08
N SER A 141 1.90 -6.67 0.97
CA SER A 141 1.18 -5.61 0.25
C SER A 141 0.65 -4.56 1.21
N VAL A 142 0.47 -3.36 0.68
CA VAL A 142 -0.17 -2.23 1.37
C VAL A 142 -1.51 -1.97 0.71
N LEU A 143 -2.59 -1.93 1.50
CA LEU A 143 -3.91 -1.50 1.05
C LEU A 143 -4.06 0.00 1.26
N LEU A 144 -4.35 0.72 0.19
CA LEU A 144 -4.62 2.16 0.19
C LEU A 144 -5.97 2.46 -0.40
N THR A 145 -6.61 3.48 0.15
CA THR A 145 -7.77 4.13 -0.47
C THR A 145 -7.48 5.62 -0.73
N ALA A 146 -8.37 6.28 -1.47
CA ALA A 146 -8.27 7.71 -1.65
C ALA A 146 -8.33 8.50 -0.32
N GLN A 147 -8.91 7.91 0.72
CA GLN A 147 -8.99 8.53 2.05
C GLN A 147 -7.68 8.35 2.82
N SER A 148 -7.17 7.14 2.95
CA SER A 148 -5.93 6.85 3.68
C SER A 148 -4.69 7.44 3.01
N ALA A 149 -4.71 7.56 1.67
CA ALA A 149 -3.60 8.12 0.90
C ALA A 149 -3.66 9.63 0.69
N GLY A 150 -4.73 10.31 1.13
CA GLY A 150 -4.90 11.74 0.83
C GLY A 150 -5.13 12.04 -0.66
N GLY A 151 -5.65 11.07 -1.41
CA GLY A 151 -5.91 11.15 -2.85
C GLY A 151 -5.25 10.02 -3.64
N ARG A 152 -5.36 10.10 -4.98
CA ARG A 152 -4.83 9.04 -5.86
C ARG A 152 -3.37 9.26 -6.27
N ALA A 153 -2.95 10.52 -6.32
CA ALA A 153 -1.70 10.90 -6.97
C ALA A 153 -0.48 10.77 -6.04
N LEU A 154 -0.70 10.93 -4.73
CA LEU A 154 0.37 10.97 -3.74
C LEU A 154 1.16 9.67 -3.63
N SER A 155 0.51 8.53 -3.81
CA SER A 155 1.15 7.21 -3.81
C SER A 155 1.74 6.79 -5.16
N VAL A 156 1.60 7.61 -6.22
CA VAL A 156 1.97 7.22 -7.59
C VAL A 156 3.00 8.15 -8.22
N LEU A 157 2.86 9.47 -8.03
CA LEU A 157 3.67 10.46 -8.75
C LEU A 157 5.07 10.68 -8.13
N PRO A 158 5.25 10.77 -6.81
CA PRO A 158 6.57 10.92 -6.20
C PRO A 158 7.49 9.74 -6.51
N VAL A 159 8.78 10.01 -6.62
CA VAL A 159 9.80 8.97 -6.91
C VAL A 159 9.94 7.96 -5.77
N HIS A 160 9.73 8.41 -4.53
CA HIS A 160 9.75 7.59 -3.32
C HIS A 160 8.37 7.66 -2.64
N HIS A 161 7.75 6.51 -2.41
CA HIS A 161 6.52 6.41 -1.62
C HIS A 161 6.84 5.86 -0.23
N VAL A 162 6.42 6.56 0.80
CA VAL A 162 6.57 6.16 2.20
C VAL A 162 5.19 5.97 2.82
N VAL A 163 4.98 4.82 3.41
CA VAL A 163 3.71 4.46 4.07
C VAL A 163 3.92 4.42 5.58
N ILE A 164 3.09 5.15 6.31
CA ILE A 164 3.03 5.11 7.76
C ILE A 164 1.85 4.24 8.18
N ALA A 165 2.13 3.21 8.95
CA ALA A 165 1.13 2.28 9.47
C ALA A 165 1.29 2.08 10.97
N THR A 166 0.24 1.59 11.63
CA THR A 166 0.25 1.15 13.03
C THR A 166 0.08 -0.36 13.11
N SER A 167 0.45 -0.93 14.25
CA SER A 167 0.25 -2.35 14.55
C SER A 167 -1.18 -2.82 14.30
N ALA A 168 -2.18 -1.99 14.61
CA ALA A 168 -3.60 -2.30 14.38
C ALA A 168 -3.99 -2.43 12.90
N GLN A 169 -3.14 -1.97 11.98
CA GLN A 169 -3.38 -2.05 10.54
C GLN A 169 -2.70 -3.26 9.88
N LEU A 170 -1.93 -4.06 10.64
CA LEU A 170 -1.37 -5.30 10.11
C LEU A 170 -2.44 -6.40 10.16
N VAL A 171 -2.74 -6.97 9.00
CA VAL A 171 -3.70 -8.07 8.84
C VAL A 171 -3.03 -9.29 8.23
N ALA A 172 -3.60 -10.45 8.46
CA ALA A 172 -3.03 -11.73 8.06
C ALA A 172 -2.90 -11.89 6.54
N ASP A 173 -4.00 -11.71 5.82
CA ASP A 173 -4.15 -12.07 4.42
C ASP A 173 -5.11 -11.14 3.65
N LEU A 174 -5.31 -11.42 2.36
CA LEU A 174 -6.21 -10.64 1.52
C LEU A 174 -7.68 -10.69 1.96
N PRO A 175 -8.26 -11.83 2.35
CA PRO A 175 -9.60 -11.87 2.93
C PRO A 175 -9.77 -10.89 4.09
N ALA A 176 -8.85 -10.88 5.07
CA ALA A 176 -8.89 -9.94 6.18
C ALA A 176 -8.78 -8.47 5.73
N ALA A 177 -7.99 -8.19 4.68
CA ALA A 177 -7.91 -6.84 4.12
C ALA A 177 -9.23 -6.40 3.45
N PHE A 178 -9.95 -7.31 2.80
CA PHE A 178 -11.29 -7.02 2.27
C PHE A 178 -12.32 -6.80 3.38
N GLU A 179 -12.25 -7.53 4.49
CA GLU A 179 -13.09 -7.29 5.67
C GLU A 179 -12.85 -5.88 6.23
N VAL A 180 -11.60 -5.40 6.28
CA VAL A 180 -11.28 -4.01 6.67
C VAL A 180 -11.98 -3.01 5.75
N LEU A 181 -11.93 -3.22 4.43
CA LEU A 181 -12.61 -2.34 3.46
C LEU A 181 -14.12 -2.34 3.67
N GLU A 182 -14.71 -3.52 3.81
CA GLU A 182 -16.15 -3.69 3.98
C GLU A 182 -16.62 -3.04 5.28
N HIS A 183 -15.94 -3.31 6.39
CA HIS A 183 -16.29 -2.75 7.69
C HIS A 183 -16.15 -1.22 7.72
N LYS A 184 -15.11 -0.68 7.08
CA LYS A 184 -14.80 0.76 7.14
C LYS A 184 -15.62 1.60 6.15
N TYR A 185 -15.99 1.04 5.00
CA TYR A 185 -16.48 1.82 3.88
C TYR A 185 -17.84 1.41 3.33
N ALA A 186 -18.37 0.21 3.63
CA ALA A 186 -19.67 -0.18 3.13
C ALA A 186 -20.79 0.71 3.71
N PRO A 187 -21.81 1.06 2.91
CA PRO A 187 -21.96 0.79 1.49
C PRO A 187 -21.28 1.82 0.56
N ASN A 188 -20.57 2.83 1.10
CA ASN A 188 -20.02 3.97 0.38
C ASN A 188 -18.51 3.83 0.15
N PHE A 189 -18.11 2.91 -0.70
CA PHE A 189 -16.70 2.66 -1.00
C PHE A 189 -16.01 3.85 -1.67
N PRO A 190 -14.74 4.13 -1.33
CA PRO A 190 -13.94 5.13 -2.00
C PRO A 190 -13.79 4.82 -3.50
N SER A 191 -13.75 5.88 -4.32
CA SER A 191 -13.59 5.73 -5.78
C SER A 191 -12.21 5.22 -6.22
N PHE A 192 -11.28 5.08 -5.30
CA PHE A 192 -9.95 4.52 -5.50
C PHE A 192 -9.57 3.65 -4.30
N MET A 193 -9.30 2.40 -4.59
CA MET A 193 -8.78 1.40 -3.67
C MET A 193 -7.70 0.63 -4.43
N THR A 194 -6.55 0.39 -3.83
CA THR A 194 -5.44 -0.29 -4.48
C THR A 194 -4.61 -1.09 -3.50
N PHE A 195 -4.06 -2.20 -4.00
CA PHE A 195 -3.01 -2.95 -3.32
C PHE A 195 -1.67 -2.62 -3.97
N ILE A 196 -0.72 -2.16 -3.18
CA ILE A 196 0.65 -1.89 -3.62
C ILE A 196 1.54 -3.02 -3.10
N THR A 197 2.13 -3.76 -4.03
CA THR A 197 2.96 -4.94 -3.75
C THR A 197 4.38 -4.67 -4.23
N GLY A 198 5.12 -3.88 -3.47
CA GLY A 198 6.46 -3.43 -3.80
C GLY A 198 6.53 -2.15 -4.65
N PRO A 199 7.74 -1.65 -4.94
CA PRO A 199 7.96 -0.50 -5.80
C PRO A 199 7.55 -0.80 -7.25
N SER A 200 7.29 0.26 -8.04
CA SER A 200 6.86 0.13 -9.44
C SER A 200 7.91 -0.60 -10.29
N ARG A 201 7.47 -1.65 -10.98
CA ARG A 201 8.30 -2.47 -11.88
C ARG A 201 7.57 -2.68 -13.19
N THR A 202 8.25 -2.42 -14.30
CA THR A 202 7.75 -2.74 -15.64
C THR A 202 8.66 -3.79 -16.25
N GLY A 203 8.10 -4.95 -16.57
CA GLY A 203 8.83 -6.13 -17.08
C GLY A 203 8.71 -6.35 -18.58
N ASP A 204 8.03 -5.47 -19.31
CA ASP A 204 7.58 -5.74 -20.68
C ASP A 204 8.39 -5.00 -21.77
N ILE A 205 9.40 -4.26 -21.40
CA ILE A 205 10.28 -3.58 -22.37
C ILE A 205 11.56 -4.41 -22.52
N GLU A 206 11.67 -5.17 -23.61
CA GLU A 206 12.86 -5.93 -24.02
C GLU A 206 13.36 -6.96 -22.99
N ARG A 207 12.48 -7.51 -22.12
CA ARG A 207 12.84 -8.42 -21.01
C ARG A 207 13.77 -7.78 -19.97
N VAL A 208 13.91 -6.47 -19.96
CA VAL A 208 14.65 -5.74 -18.93
C VAL A 208 13.68 -5.19 -17.90
N LEU A 209 13.92 -5.49 -16.63
CA LEU A 209 13.13 -4.96 -15.52
C LEU A 209 13.45 -3.48 -15.32
N VAL A 210 12.55 -2.59 -15.75
CA VAL A 210 12.70 -1.14 -15.55
C VAL A 210 11.96 -0.73 -14.28
N LEU A 211 12.69 -0.17 -13.33
CA LEU A 211 12.13 0.37 -12.09
C LEU A 211 11.56 1.77 -12.32
N GLY A 212 10.30 2.00 -11.91
CA GLY A 212 9.72 3.34 -11.84
C GLY A 212 9.29 3.96 -13.17
N ALA A 213 8.96 3.17 -14.19
CA ALA A 213 8.42 3.70 -15.44
C ALA A 213 7.02 4.34 -15.25
N HIS A 214 6.21 3.82 -14.32
CA HIS A 214 4.82 4.25 -14.12
C HIS A 214 4.45 4.42 -12.62
N GLY A 215 5.42 4.71 -11.75
CA GLY A 215 5.16 4.89 -10.32
C GLY A 215 6.44 5.00 -9.50
N PRO A 216 6.35 5.01 -8.16
CA PRO A 216 7.50 5.18 -7.28
C PRO A 216 8.58 4.10 -7.51
N ARG A 217 9.83 4.54 -7.60
CA ARG A 217 10.99 3.64 -7.71
C ARG A 217 11.34 2.99 -6.38
N LYS A 218 10.92 3.60 -5.27
CA LYS A 218 11.16 3.14 -3.90
C LYS A 218 9.87 3.11 -3.13
N LEU A 219 9.73 2.08 -2.29
CA LEU A 219 8.64 1.95 -1.33
C LEU A 219 9.27 1.67 0.03
N THR A 220 8.97 2.53 1.01
CA THR A 220 9.33 2.32 2.42
C THR A 220 8.04 2.22 3.23
N VAL A 221 7.94 1.21 4.09
CA VAL A 221 6.82 1.01 5.02
C VAL A 221 7.34 1.12 6.44
N ILE A 222 6.81 2.07 7.22
CA ILE A 222 7.11 2.25 8.63
C ILE A 222 5.92 1.72 9.42
N LEU A 223 6.16 0.72 10.28
CA LEU A 223 5.15 0.12 11.16
C LEU A 223 5.41 0.58 12.60
N ILE A 224 4.49 1.37 13.15
CA ILE A 224 4.56 1.88 14.53
C ILE A 224 3.84 0.91 15.48
N GLY A 225 4.49 0.56 16.61
CA GLY A 225 3.99 -0.43 17.58
C GLY A 225 4.33 -1.86 17.14
N GLY A 226 5.20 -2.02 16.15
CA GLY A 226 5.88 -3.28 15.90
C GLY A 226 6.98 -3.46 16.96
N GLU A 227 6.98 -4.55 17.73
CA GLU A 227 8.13 -4.85 18.57
C GLU A 227 9.35 -4.96 17.66
N GLY A 228 10.32 -4.08 17.87
CA GLY A 228 11.56 -4.09 17.10
C GLY A 228 12.25 -5.44 17.31
N THR A 229 12.32 -6.26 16.29
CA THR A 229 13.35 -7.28 16.23
C THR A 229 14.68 -6.51 16.24
N SER A 230 15.35 -6.49 17.38
CA SER A 230 16.72 -5.99 17.49
C SER A 230 17.52 -6.64 16.35
N ALA A 231 18.00 -5.82 15.43
CA ALA A 231 19.00 -6.25 14.46
C ALA A 231 20.12 -6.92 15.27
N GLY A 232 20.30 -8.23 15.04
CA GLY A 232 21.29 -9.01 15.73
C GLY A 232 22.64 -8.32 15.64
N ASP A 233 23.20 -8.02 16.79
CA ASP A 233 24.57 -7.55 16.97
C ASP A 233 25.51 -8.62 16.40
N GLY A 234 25.91 -8.42 15.13
CA GLY A 234 26.84 -9.27 14.41
C GLY A 234 28.27 -9.03 14.89
N THR A 235 28.55 -9.22 16.17
CA THR A 235 29.92 -9.39 16.64
C THR A 235 30.41 -10.80 16.28
N SER A 236 30.87 -10.96 15.06
CA SER A 236 31.72 -12.06 14.66
C SER A 236 33.02 -12.01 15.49
N LYS A 237 33.10 -12.87 16.49
CA LYS A 237 34.37 -13.22 17.14
C LYS A 237 35.19 -14.04 16.15
N VAL A 238 36.20 -13.41 15.56
CA VAL A 238 37.34 -14.11 14.95
C VAL A 238 38.18 -14.65 16.08
N MET A 239 38.36 -15.91 16.14
CA MET A 239 39.49 -16.65 16.67
C MET A 239 40.06 -17.54 15.58
#